data_3cce5a754333b6e012c37840b6db19b7
#
_entry.id   3cce5a754333b6e012c37840b6db19b7
#
_cell.length_a   1.000
_cell.length_b   1.000
_cell.length_c   1.000
_cell.angle_alpha   90.00
_cell.angle_beta   90.00
_cell.angle_gamma   90.00
#
_symmetry.space_group_name_H-M   'P 1'
#
loop_
_entity.id
_entity.type
_entity.pdbx_description
1 polymer ?
#
loop_
_entity_poly.entity_id
_entity_poly.type
_entity_poly.pdbx_seq_one_letter_code
_entity_poly.pdbx_strand_id
1 'polypeptide(L)'
;MRRRVASWTFAGLAFACAAFAAHQAWQLHESERVNAAIASARIENFDASVPQARLARALALSRAGEFDAAVKAYKSVITEHRGELRSLALYDLGNLYMRTALANSSQALPLVELAKQSYRTLLRAEPANWDARYNLELALRMAPEVEREVEENEEPPKREQSTSTLQGVRIDLP
;
A
#
# COMPACT_ATOMS: atom_id res chain seq x y z
N MET A 1 2.90 -28.03 56.80
CA MET A 1 2.88 -28.00 55.29
C MET A 1 2.07 -26.83 54.72
N ARG A 2 0.86 -26.55 55.20
CA ARG A 2 -0.03 -25.48 54.64
C ARG A 2 0.59 -24.07 54.61
N ARG A 3 1.34 -23.65 55.62
CA ARG A 3 1.97 -22.32 55.67
C ARG A 3 3.06 -22.12 54.61
N ARG A 4 3.83 -23.15 54.27
CA ARG A 4 4.88 -23.09 53.24
C ARG A 4 4.27 -23.00 51.84
N VAL A 5 3.18 -23.71 51.56
CA VAL A 5 2.47 -23.64 50.28
C VAL A 5 1.88 -22.25 50.08
N ALA A 6 1.23 -21.66 51.09
CA ALA A 6 0.71 -20.30 51.03
C ALA A 6 1.81 -19.25 50.74
N SER A 7 2.99 -19.39 51.35
CA SER A 7 4.11 -18.47 51.08
C SER A 7 4.62 -18.57 49.66
N TRP A 8 4.66 -19.77 49.07
CA TRP A 8 5.08 -19.95 47.67
C TRP A 8 4.05 -19.41 46.68
N THR A 9 2.74 -19.51 46.97
CA THR A 9 1.69 -18.94 46.13
C THR A 9 1.72 -17.41 46.16
N PHE A 10 1.91 -16.81 47.34
CA PHE A 10 2.09 -15.36 47.45
C PHE A 10 3.35 -14.85 46.75
N ALA A 11 4.47 -15.56 46.85
CA ALA A 11 5.71 -15.20 46.16
C ALA A 11 5.53 -15.28 44.62
N GLY A 12 4.87 -16.34 44.14
CA GLY A 12 4.56 -16.48 42.70
C GLY A 12 3.64 -15.36 42.16
N LEU A 13 2.60 -15.00 42.93
CA LEU A 13 1.71 -13.92 42.58
C LEU A 13 2.43 -12.54 42.55
N ALA A 14 3.23 -12.29 43.60
CA ALA A 14 4.03 -11.04 43.65
C ALA A 14 5.02 -10.95 42.51
N PHE A 15 5.67 -12.05 42.13
CA PHE A 15 6.55 -12.08 40.97
C PHE A 15 5.79 -11.83 39.65
N ALA A 16 4.62 -12.45 39.46
CA ALA A 16 3.78 -12.22 38.29
C ALA A 16 3.33 -10.74 38.16
N CYS A 17 2.92 -10.14 39.30
CA CYS A 17 2.55 -8.72 39.33
C CYS A 17 3.75 -7.81 39.01
N ALA A 18 4.93 -8.11 39.54
CA ALA A 18 6.15 -7.36 39.27
C ALA A 18 6.58 -7.47 37.80
N ALA A 19 6.51 -8.68 37.23
CA ALA A 19 6.79 -8.88 35.78
C ALA A 19 5.80 -8.16 34.88
N PHE A 20 4.51 -8.17 35.23
CA PHE A 20 3.48 -7.42 34.52
C PHE A 20 3.71 -5.91 34.60
N ALA A 21 4.01 -5.39 35.80
CA ALA A 21 4.30 -3.96 35.98
C ALA A 21 5.56 -3.53 35.22
N ALA A 22 6.60 -4.34 35.19
CA ALA A 22 7.81 -4.08 34.41
C ALA A 22 7.52 -4.07 32.92
N HIS A 23 6.69 -5.01 32.45
CA HIS A 23 6.27 -5.04 31.04
C HIS A 23 5.46 -3.78 30.66
N GLN A 24 4.52 -3.35 31.48
CA GLN A 24 3.76 -2.12 31.26
C GLN A 24 4.65 -0.87 31.25
N ALA A 25 5.58 -0.78 32.20
CA ALA A 25 6.53 0.33 32.26
C ALA A 25 7.41 0.39 31.00
N TRP A 26 7.86 -0.77 30.51
CA TRP A 26 8.61 -0.83 29.27
C TRP A 26 7.79 -0.39 28.05
N GLN A 27 6.52 -0.82 27.94
CA GLN A 27 5.61 -0.38 26.86
C GLN A 27 5.38 1.14 26.90
N LEU A 28 5.19 1.72 28.10
CA LEU A 28 5.02 3.16 28.25
C LEU A 28 6.28 3.90 27.79
N HIS A 29 7.45 3.47 28.24
CA HIS A 29 8.72 4.09 27.86
C HIS A 29 8.95 4.02 26.33
N GLU A 30 8.66 2.88 25.70
CA GLU A 30 8.80 2.74 24.25
C GLU A 30 7.79 3.64 23.51
N SER A 31 6.54 3.74 23.98
CA SER A 31 5.56 4.64 23.36
C SER A 31 5.93 6.12 23.52
N GLU A 32 6.47 6.52 24.67
CA GLU A 32 7.00 7.89 24.88
C GLU A 32 8.17 8.20 23.94
N ARG A 33 9.10 7.25 23.78
CA ARG A 33 10.22 7.39 22.84
C ARG A 33 9.73 7.56 21.40
N VAL A 34 8.80 6.71 20.95
CA VAL A 34 8.21 6.79 19.60
C VAL A 34 7.48 8.12 19.41
N ASN A 35 6.66 8.53 20.37
CA ASN A 35 5.92 9.79 20.31
C ASN A 35 6.88 11.00 20.26
N ALA A 36 7.95 10.99 21.04
CA ALA A 36 8.97 12.03 21.00
C ALA A 36 9.68 12.09 19.64
N ALA A 37 10.02 10.92 19.07
CA ALA A 37 10.63 10.83 17.75
C ALA A 37 9.70 11.37 16.65
N ILE A 38 8.39 11.06 16.71
CA ILE A 38 7.38 11.59 15.79
C ILE A 38 7.24 13.11 15.95
N ALA A 39 7.13 13.59 17.19
CA ALA A 39 6.95 15.03 17.49
C ALA A 39 8.17 15.88 17.07
N SER A 40 9.36 15.31 17.16
CA SER A 40 10.60 15.97 16.75
C SER A 40 10.94 15.80 15.26
N ALA A 41 10.24 14.91 14.55
CA ALA A 41 10.52 14.62 13.14
C ALA A 41 10.28 15.86 12.27
N ARG A 42 11.36 16.39 11.72
CA ARG A 42 11.37 17.50 10.77
C ARG A 42 12.04 17.07 9.47
N ILE A 43 11.95 17.91 8.44
CA ILE A 43 12.52 17.62 7.11
C ILE A 43 14.01 17.27 7.21
N GLU A 44 14.77 18.05 7.97
CA GLU A 44 16.23 17.91 8.06
C GLU A 44 16.71 17.05 9.24
N ASN A 45 15.87 16.88 10.26
CA ASN A 45 16.25 16.17 11.47
C ASN A 45 15.11 15.24 11.93
N PHE A 46 15.38 13.94 11.91
CA PHE A 46 14.47 12.91 12.39
C PHE A 46 15.25 11.66 12.81
N ASP A 47 14.71 10.90 13.74
CA ASP A 47 15.28 9.61 14.14
C ASP A 47 14.95 8.54 13.11
N ALA A 48 15.90 8.24 12.23
CA ALA A 48 15.74 7.22 11.19
C ALA A 48 15.63 5.79 11.74
N SER A 49 15.99 5.55 13.00
CA SER A 49 15.83 4.24 13.64
C SER A 49 14.39 3.94 14.03
N VAL A 50 13.54 4.98 14.12
CA VAL A 50 12.11 4.87 14.47
C VAL A 50 11.28 4.92 13.17
N PRO A 51 10.64 3.80 12.76
CA PRO A 51 9.88 3.74 11.50
C PRO A 51 8.76 4.77 11.40
N GLN A 52 8.09 5.08 12.51
CA GLN A 52 7.04 6.09 12.59
C GLN A 52 7.57 7.50 12.34
N ALA A 53 8.80 7.81 12.77
CA ALA A 53 9.43 9.10 12.49
C ALA A 53 9.77 9.27 11.00
N ARG A 54 10.06 8.18 10.28
CA ARG A 54 10.23 8.22 8.81
C ARG A 54 8.92 8.59 8.11
N LEU A 55 7.79 8.02 8.56
CA LEU A 55 6.48 8.40 8.03
C LEU A 55 6.14 9.85 8.36
N ALA A 56 6.40 10.29 9.60
CA ALA A 56 6.19 11.67 10.02
C ALA A 56 7.02 12.67 9.18
N ARG A 57 8.26 12.31 8.84
CA ARG A 57 9.10 13.09 7.92
C ARG A 57 8.49 13.16 6.51
N ALA A 58 8.01 12.03 5.97
CA ALA A 58 7.37 12.02 4.65
C ALA A 58 6.15 12.96 4.63
N LEU A 59 5.35 12.94 5.71
CA LEU A 59 4.21 13.84 5.88
C LEU A 59 4.66 15.31 6.00
N ALA A 60 5.74 15.60 6.71
CA ALA A 60 6.31 16.96 6.82
C ALA A 60 6.75 17.49 5.44
N LEU A 61 7.45 16.69 4.65
CA LEU A 61 7.82 17.00 3.27
C LEU A 61 6.60 17.28 2.39
N SER A 62 5.57 16.43 2.51
CA SER A 62 4.31 16.58 1.78
C SER A 62 3.58 17.89 2.12
N ARG A 63 3.62 18.31 3.39
CA ARG A 63 3.04 19.59 3.85
C ARG A 63 3.86 20.80 3.42
N ALA A 64 5.16 20.65 3.32
CA ALA A 64 6.07 21.68 2.84
C ALA A 64 6.00 21.90 1.31
N GLY A 65 5.27 21.05 0.58
CA GLY A 65 5.19 21.12 -0.87
C GLY A 65 6.35 20.45 -1.61
N GLU A 66 7.24 19.77 -0.88
CA GLU A 66 8.41 19.07 -1.42
C GLU A 66 7.97 17.72 -2.03
N PHE A 67 7.29 17.80 -3.18
CA PHE A 67 6.59 16.67 -3.79
C PHE A 67 7.50 15.46 -4.01
N ASP A 68 8.60 15.62 -4.74
CA ASP A 68 9.49 14.51 -5.10
C ASP A 68 10.16 13.87 -3.88
N ALA A 69 10.57 14.71 -2.92
CA ALA A 69 11.15 14.24 -1.67
C ALA A 69 10.13 13.49 -0.82
N ALA A 70 8.88 13.96 -0.77
CA ALA A 70 7.77 13.28 -0.07
C ALA A 70 7.46 11.93 -0.72
N VAL A 71 7.32 11.87 -2.04
CA VAL A 71 7.10 10.63 -2.78
C VAL A 71 8.20 9.61 -2.50
N LYS A 72 9.46 10.04 -2.56
CA LYS A 72 10.61 9.18 -2.25
C LYS A 72 10.56 8.65 -0.81
N ALA A 73 10.25 9.52 0.15
CA ALA A 73 10.16 9.15 1.55
C ALA A 73 9.01 8.16 1.82
N TYR A 74 7.80 8.37 1.26
CA TYR A 74 6.70 7.42 1.38
C TYR A 74 7.04 6.08 0.74
N LYS A 75 7.64 6.06 -0.45
CA LYS A 75 8.05 4.82 -1.13
C LYS A 75 9.08 4.02 -0.33
N SER A 76 10.01 4.68 0.36
CA SER A 76 10.96 4.03 1.27
C SER A 76 10.21 3.32 2.41
N VAL A 77 9.27 4.00 3.09
CA VAL A 77 8.44 3.39 4.14
C VAL A 77 7.65 2.20 3.60
N ILE A 78 7.02 2.33 2.42
CA ILE A 78 6.23 1.26 1.79
C ILE A 78 7.08 0.03 1.47
N THR A 79 8.32 0.22 1.08
CA THR A 79 9.23 -0.86 0.69
C THR A 79 9.84 -1.56 1.91
N GLU A 80 10.22 -0.79 2.92
CA GLU A 80 10.96 -1.29 4.08
C GLU A 80 10.05 -1.86 5.17
N HIS A 81 8.77 -1.45 5.21
CA HIS A 81 7.83 -1.85 6.26
C HIS A 81 6.63 -2.62 5.74
N ARG A 82 5.94 -3.28 6.68
CA ARG A 82 4.71 -4.05 6.42
C ARG A 82 3.65 -3.69 7.45
N GLY A 83 2.42 -4.21 7.26
CA GLY A 83 1.29 -3.95 8.17
C GLY A 83 0.87 -2.48 8.16
N GLU A 84 0.43 -2.01 9.30
CA GLU A 84 -0.21 -0.71 9.49
C GLU A 84 0.61 0.47 8.95
N LEU A 85 1.92 0.50 9.23
CA LEU A 85 2.77 1.59 8.79
C LEU A 85 2.86 1.70 7.26
N ARG A 86 2.90 0.55 6.57
CA ARG A 86 2.85 0.49 5.11
C ARG A 86 1.50 0.99 4.59
N SER A 87 0.42 0.60 5.25
CA SER A 87 -0.94 1.00 4.88
C SER A 87 -1.13 2.50 5.01
N LEU A 88 -0.68 3.08 6.11
CA LEU A 88 -0.69 4.53 6.31
C LEU A 88 0.13 5.25 5.24
N ALA A 89 1.33 4.76 4.93
CA ALA A 89 2.17 5.36 3.90
C ALA A 89 1.54 5.27 2.49
N LEU A 90 0.85 4.18 2.15
CA LEU A 90 0.12 4.02 0.89
C LEU A 90 -1.07 5.00 0.80
N TYR A 91 -1.81 5.16 1.90
CA TYR A 91 -2.92 6.10 1.99
C TYR A 91 -2.45 7.54 1.79
N ASP A 92 -1.43 7.94 2.54
CA ASP A 92 -0.88 9.30 2.48
C ASP A 92 -0.24 9.61 1.11
N LEU A 93 0.42 8.63 0.50
CA LEU A 93 0.96 8.76 -0.85
C LEU A 93 -0.16 8.96 -1.89
N GLY A 94 -1.24 8.19 -1.79
CA GLY A 94 -2.43 8.37 -2.63
C GLY A 94 -3.02 9.77 -2.47
N ASN A 95 -3.14 10.25 -1.24
CA ASN A 95 -3.64 11.60 -0.94
C ASN A 95 -2.71 12.70 -1.47
N LEU A 96 -1.39 12.49 -1.41
CA LEU A 96 -0.41 13.42 -2.00
C LEU A 96 -0.62 13.53 -3.51
N TYR A 97 -0.73 12.40 -4.21
CA TYR A 97 -0.98 12.39 -5.65
C TYR A 97 -2.29 13.08 -6.02
N MET A 98 -3.39 12.77 -5.31
CA MET A 98 -4.70 13.40 -5.55
C MET A 98 -4.64 14.90 -5.35
N ARG A 99 -4.07 15.36 -4.25
CA ARG A 99 -3.96 16.80 -3.96
C ARG A 99 -3.11 17.52 -5.01
N THR A 100 -2.02 16.92 -5.46
CA THR A 100 -1.15 17.49 -6.49
C THR A 100 -1.86 17.50 -7.85
N ALA A 101 -2.63 16.46 -8.19
CA ALA A 101 -3.46 16.40 -9.40
C ALA A 101 -4.49 17.52 -9.44
N LEU A 102 -5.14 17.80 -8.31
CA LEU A 102 -6.12 18.88 -8.20
C LEU A 102 -5.49 20.28 -8.34
N ALA A 103 -4.24 20.42 -7.92
CA ALA A 103 -3.51 21.68 -8.02
C ALA A 103 -2.91 21.93 -9.42
N ASN A 104 -2.63 20.87 -10.19
CA ASN A 104 -1.91 20.94 -11.47
C ASN A 104 -2.68 20.21 -12.59
N SER A 105 -3.52 20.92 -13.30
CA SER A 105 -4.37 20.34 -14.35
C SER A 105 -3.61 19.66 -15.48
N SER A 106 -2.40 20.14 -15.83
CA SER A 106 -1.57 19.57 -16.88
C SER A 106 -1.01 18.18 -16.58
N GLN A 107 -0.89 17.84 -15.31
CA GLN A 107 -0.39 16.54 -14.82
C GLN A 107 -1.46 15.74 -14.06
N ALA A 108 -2.70 16.17 -14.11
CA ALA A 108 -3.77 15.59 -13.32
C ALA A 108 -3.97 14.10 -13.58
N LEU A 109 -4.11 13.69 -14.84
CA LEU A 109 -4.39 12.29 -15.18
C LEU A 109 -3.32 11.31 -14.72
N PRO A 110 -2.01 11.51 -15.02
CA PRO A 110 -0.98 10.60 -14.50
C PRO A 110 -0.94 10.50 -12.98
N LEU A 111 -1.16 11.61 -12.28
CA LEU A 111 -1.16 11.63 -10.82
C LEU A 111 -2.38 10.91 -10.24
N VAL A 112 -3.56 11.07 -10.86
CA VAL A 112 -4.77 10.33 -10.45
C VAL A 112 -4.57 8.83 -10.64
N GLU A 113 -3.91 8.39 -11.73
CA GLU A 113 -3.60 6.96 -11.92
C GLU A 113 -2.66 6.42 -10.83
N LEU A 114 -1.64 7.18 -10.43
CA LEU A 114 -0.76 6.82 -9.33
C LEU A 114 -1.50 6.76 -7.98
N ALA A 115 -2.45 7.66 -7.75
CA ALA A 115 -3.31 7.63 -6.57
C ALA A 115 -4.18 6.36 -6.56
N LYS A 116 -4.83 6.02 -7.67
CA LYS A 116 -5.62 4.78 -7.80
C LYS A 116 -4.79 3.54 -7.50
N GLN A 117 -3.55 3.47 -8.00
CA GLN A 117 -2.64 2.36 -7.71
C GLN A 117 -2.31 2.26 -6.21
N SER A 118 -2.07 3.39 -5.55
CA SER A 118 -1.76 3.44 -4.13
C SER A 118 -2.94 2.93 -3.28
N TYR A 119 -4.16 3.44 -3.55
CA TYR A 119 -5.37 3.01 -2.84
C TYR A 119 -5.72 1.54 -3.11
N ARG A 120 -5.60 1.06 -4.34
CA ARG A 120 -5.81 -0.36 -4.66
C ARG A 120 -4.82 -1.26 -3.95
N THR A 121 -3.56 -0.85 -3.85
CA THR A 121 -2.54 -1.61 -3.14
C THR A 121 -2.85 -1.68 -1.65
N LEU A 122 -3.30 -0.59 -1.06
CA LEU A 122 -3.79 -0.56 0.31
C LEU A 122 -5.00 -1.47 0.50
N LEU A 123 -6.00 -1.37 -0.36
CA LEU A 123 -7.25 -2.14 -0.23
C LEU A 123 -7.09 -3.64 -0.46
N ARG A 124 -6.02 -4.08 -1.14
CA ARG A 124 -5.67 -5.52 -1.19
C ARG A 124 -5.21 -6.04 0.18
N ALA A 125 -4.56 -5.20 0.99
CA ALA A 125 -4.13 -5.56 2.34
C ALA A 125 -5.25 -5.33 3.37
N GLU A 126 -6.01 -4.26 3.22
CA GLU A 126 -7.07 -3.81 4.13
C GLU A 126 -8.39 -3.56 3.39
N PRO A 127 -9.14 -4.62 3.00
CA PRO A 127 -10.37 -4.45 2.22
C PRO A 127 -11.45 -3.64 2.92
N ALA A 128 -11.41 -3.54 4.25
CA ALA A 128 -12.38 -2.80 5.06
C ALA A 128 -12.03 -1.32 5.26
N ASN A 129 -10.95 -0.81 4.67
CA ASN A 129 -10.53 0.59 4.80
C ASN A 129 -11.46 1.50 4.00
N TRP A 130 -12.40 2.13 4.69
CA TRP A 130 -13.43 2.98 4.10
C TRP A 130 -12.87 4.25 3.46
N ASP A 131 -11.89 4.88 4.09
CA ASP A 131 -11.29 6.12 3.59
C ASP A 131 -10.58 5.89 2.27
N ALA A 132 -9.83 4.78 2.16
CA ALA A 132 -9.18 4.40 0.92
C ALA A 132 -10.18 4.04 -0.20
N ARG A 133 -11.32 3.41 0.14
CA ARG A 133 -12.39 3.15 -0.83
C ARG A 133 -13.00 4.44 -1.36
N TYR A 134 -13.34 5.35 -0.46
CA TYR A 134 -13.92 6.63 -0.82
C TYR A 134 -12.99 7.43 -1.73
N ASN A 135 -11.70 7.49 -1.37
CA ASN A 135 -10.71 8.22 -2.17
C ASN A 135 -10.42 7.53 -3.50
N LEU A 136 -10.46 6.19 -3.57
CA LEU A 136 -10.38 5.47 -4.83
C LEU A 136 -11.57 5.76 -5.74
N GLU A 137 -12.78 5.79 -5.19
CA GLU A 137 -13.99 6.13 -5.95
C GLU A 137 -13.91 7.55 -6.50
N LEU A 138 -13.44 8.51 -5.68
CA LEU A 138 -13.22 9.88 -6.14
C LEU A 138 -12.19 9.93 -7.28
N ALA A 139 -11.08 9.21 -7.17
CA ALA A 139 -10.06 9.12 -8.21
C ALA A 139 -10.60 8.50 -9.51
N LEU A 140 -11.45 7.46 -9.41
CA LEU A 140 -12.13 6.85 -10.55
C LEU A 140 -13.12 7.79 -11.24
N ARG A 141 -13.80 8.64 -10.49
CA ARG A 141 -14.68 9.69 -11.10
C ARG A 141 -13.87 10.75 -11.84
N MET A 142 -12.67 11.08 -11.35
CA MET A 142 -11.79 12.06 -12.00
C MET A 142 -11.11 11.51 -13.25
N ALA A 143 -10.74 10.24 -13.25
CA ALA A 143 -10.15 9.53 -14.38
C ALA A 143 -10.82 8.14 -14.49
N PRO A 144 -11.97 8.05 -15.17
CA PRO A 144 -12.63 6.77 -15.41
C PRO A 144 -11.69 5.80 -16.14
N GLU A 145 -11.79 4.53 -15.81
CA GLU A 145 -11.10 3.50 -16.58
C GLU A 145 -11.84 3.38 -17.90
N VAL A 146 -11.15 3.74 -18.98
CA VAL A 146 -11.60 3.35 -20.31
C VAL A 146 -11.40 1.84 -20.34
N GLU A 147 -12.50 1.07 -20.35
CA GLU A 147 -12.44 -0.30 -20.81
C GLU A 147 -11.76 -0.25 -22.16
N ARG A 148 -10.50 -0.67 -22.22
CA ARG A 148 -9.95 -1.07 -23.52
C ARG A 148 -10.81 -2.25 -23.91
N GLU A 149 -11.77 -2.02 -24.78
CA GLU A 149 -12.24 -3.09 -25.64
C GLU A 149 -10.94 -3.69 -26.17
N VAL A 150 -10.60 -4.86 -25.68
CA VAL A 150 -9.68 -5.73 -26.36
C VAL A 150 -10.43 -5.96 -27.67
N GLU A 151 -10.13 -5.13 -28.69
CA GLU A 151 -10.30 -5.57 -30.06
C GLU A 151 -9.44 -6.82 -30.11
N GLU A 152 -10.08 -7.92 -29.77
CA GLU A 152 -9.68 -9.25 -30.17
C GLU A 152 -9.72 -9.16 -31.69
N ASN A 153 -8.62 -8.70 -32.27
CA ASN A 153 -8.29 -8.96 -33.64
C ASN A 153 -8.13 -10.47 -33.73
N GLU A 154 -9.27 -11.16 -33.65
CA GLU A 154 -9.43 -12.43 -34.31
C GLU A 154 -9.27 -12.13 -35.79
N GLU A 155 -8.03 -12.13 -36.27
CA GLU A 155 -7.79 -12.43 -37.68
C GLU A 155 -8.60 -13.69 -37.96
N PRO A 156 -9.62 -13.61 -38.81
CA PRO A 156 -10.37 -14.81 -39.16
C PRO A 156 -9.36 -15.81 -39.71
N PRO A 157 -9.42 -17.08 -39.27
CA PRO A 157 -8.45 -18.08 -39.70
C PRO A 157 -8.39 -18.06 -41.20
N LYS A 158 -7.20 -17.78 -41.76
CA LYS A 158 -6.94 -17.87 -43.19
C LYS A 158 -7.41 -19.25 -43.62
N ARG A 159 -8.58 -19.31 -44.26
CA ARG A 159 -9.01 -20.50 -44.97
C ARG A 159 -7.94 -20.76 -46.01
N GLU A 160 -7.07 -21.73 -45.75
CA GLU A 160 -6.26 -22.34 -46.76
C GLU A 160 -7.25 -22.85 -47.82
N GLN A 161 -7.31 -22.14 -48.91
CA GLN A 161 -7.92 -22.64 -50.11
C GLN A 161 -7.07 -23.82 -50.56
N SER A 162 -7.44 -25.01 -50.10
CA SER A 162 -6.93 -26.25 -50.70
C SER A 162 -7.44 -26.27 -52.13
N THR A 163 -6.57 -25.88 -53.04
CA THR A 163 -6.75 -26.13 -54.50
C THR A 163 -6.67 -27.61 -54.71
N SER A 164 -7.87 -28.24 -54.66
CA SER A 164 -8.05 -29.62 -55.11
C SER A 164 -7.86 -29.63 -56.64
N THR A 165 -6.68 -29.98 -57.09
CA THR A 165 -6.38 -30.33 -58.48
C THR A 165 -6.97 -31.71 -58.73
N LEU A 166 -8.24 -31.77 -59.14
CA LEU A 166 -8.79 -32.98 -59.76
C LEU A 166 -8.13 -33.14 -61.13
N GLN A 167 -7.10 -33.98 -61.15
CA GLN A 167 -6.51 -34.47 -62.39
C GLN A 167 -7.52 -35.50 -62.99
N GLY A 168 -8.20 -35.09 -64.03
CA GLY A 168 -9.18 -35.91 -64.73
C GLY A 168 -8.53 -37.18 -65.30
N VAL A 169 -8.94 -38.31 -64.81
CA VAL A 169 -8.67 -39.62 -65.40
C VAL A 169 -9.58 -39.77 -66.62
N ARG A 170 -9.01 -39.77 -67.81
CA ARG A 170 -9.69 -40.15 -69.06
C ARG A 170 -9.85 -41.68 -69.06
N ILE A 171 -11.10 -42.12 -68.97
CA ILE A 171 -11.43 -43.54 -69.20
C ILE A 171 -11.88 -43.64 -70.64
N ASP A 172 -11.09 -44.24 -71.52
CA ASP A 172 -11.47 -44.68 -72.80
C ASP A 172 -12.19 -46.04 -72.64
N LEU A 173 -13.45 -46.10 -73.06
CA LEU A 173 -14.25 -47.31 -73.13
C LEU A 173 -14.27 -47.77 -74.60
N PRO A 174 -14.24 -49.11 -74.81
CA PRO A 174 -14.21 -49.72 -76.14
C PRO A 174 -15.51 -49.58 -76.95
#